data_783badc946ce856798781c5ec410bdc6
#
_entry.id   783badc946ce856798781c5ec410bdc6
#
_cell.length_a   1.000
_cell.length_b   1.000
_cell.length_c   1.000
_cell.angle_alpha   90.00
_cell.angle_beta   90.00
_cell.angle_gamma   90.00
#
_symmetry.space_group_name_H-M   'P 1'
#
loop_
_entity.id
_entity.type
_entity.pdbx_description
1 polymer ?
#
loop_
_entity_poly.entity_id
_entity_poly.type
_entity_poly.pdbx_seq_one_letter_code
_entity_poly.pdbx_strand_id
1 'polypeptide(L)'
;MKEQILDNDRRTLADARRTGAGCRLMNIPCIGPLLASTIVACVPDHTTFSDGRVLRHGSDGLTPRQNSSVGKERLGSITMAGNSCLRELLVVYAMAVVRRAKQGSTKWRWVTQLL
;
A
#
# COMPACT_ATOMS: atom_id res chain seq x y z
N MET A 1 -2.05 25.25 -15.09
CA MET A 1 -2.24 23.81 -14.82
C MET A 1 -0.95 23.11 -14.33
N LYS A 2 0.19 23.25 -15.03
CA LYS A 2 1.47 22.64 -14.58
C LYS A 2 1.96 23.13 -13.21
N GLU A 3 1.81 24.42 -12.92
CA GLU A 3 2.20 25.00 -11.63
C GLU A 3 1.38 24.47 -10.46
N GLN A 4 0.07 24.25 -10.64
CA GLN A 4 -0.80 23.68 -9.63
C GLN A 4 -0.43 22.23 -9.31
N ILE A 5 -0.03 21.45 -10.33
CA ILE A 5 0.42 20.07 -10.14
C ILE A 5 1.72 20.07 -9.31
N LEU A 6 2.68 20.92 -9.66
CA LEU A 6 3.95 21.03 -8.93
C LEU A 6 3.74 21.50 -7.48
N ASP A 7 2.81 22.40 -7.24
CA ASP A 7 2.50 22.86 -5.88
C ASP A 7 1.86 21.75 -5.05
N ASN A 8 0.93 20.99 -5.63
CA ASN A 8 0.34 19.82 -4.97
C ASN A 8 1.37 18.75 -4.67
N ASP A 9 2.30 18.48 -5.59
CA ASP A 9 3.39 17.52 -5.37
C ASP A 9 4.31 17.96 -4.22
N ARG A 10 4.64 19.25 -4.15
CA ARG A 10 5.44 19.81 -3.06
C ARG A 10 4.72 19.69 -1.71
N ARG A 11 3.42 19.99 -1.66
CA ARG A 11 2.61 19.86 -0.43
C ARG A 11 2.54 18.40 0.01
N THR A 12 2.26 17.48 -0.90
CA THR A 12 2.22 16.05 -0.60
C THR A 12 3.54 15.53 -0.05
N LEU A 13 4.65 15.97 -0.64
CA LEU A 13 5.99 15.62 -0.17
C LEU A 13 6.28 16.21 1.22
N ALA A 14 5.87 17.46 1.47
CA ALA A 14 6.03 18.10 2.76
C ALA A 14 5.23 17.38 3.84
N ASP A 15 3.98 17.01 3.55
CA ASP A 15 3.11 16.28 4.48
C ASP A 15 3.66 14.89 4.80
N ALA A 16 4.15 14.16 3.80
CA ALA A 16 4.78 12.86 4.02
C ALA A 16 6.03 12.96 4.90
N ARG A 17 6.79 14.06 4.81
CA ARG A 17 8.00 14.30 5.63
C ARG A 17 7.72 14.82 7.03
N ARG A 18 6.55 15.38 7.28
CA ARG A 18 6.20 15.93 8.62
C ARG A 18 6.09 14.85 9.68
N THR A 19 5.77 13.64 9.32
CA THR A 19 5.61 12.52 10.24
C THR A 19 6.78 11.55 10.14
N GLY A 20 7.28 11.11 11.29
CA GLY A 20 8.34 10.09 11.33
C GLY A 20 7.92 8.76 10.67
N ALA A 21 6.62 8.43 10.72
CA ALA A 21 6.06 7.28 10.02
C ALA A 21 6.12 7.45 8.51
N GLY A 22 5.77 8.63 7.98
CA GLY A 22 5.86 8.94 6.57
C GLY A 22 7.29 8.84 6.04
N CYS A 23 8.27 9.39 6.78
CA CYS A 23 9.68 9.25 6.42
C CYS A 23 10.13 7.77 6.35
N ARG A 24 9.72 6.95 7.33
CA ARG A 24 10.05 5.52 7.34
C ARG A 24 9.40 4.77 6.17
N LEU A 25 8.15 5.09 5.85
CA LEU A 25 7.45 4.51 4.71
C LEU A 25 8.12 4.84 3.37
N MET A 26 8.58 6.08 3.19
CA MET A 26 9.28 6.47 1.96
C MET A 26 10.64 5.79 1.77
N ASN A 27 11.24 5.23 2.82
CA ASN A 27 12.44 4.41 2.71
C ASN A 27 12.15 3.02 2.12
N ILE A 28 10.89 2.60 2.14
CA ILE A 28 10.47 1.34 1.51
C ILE A 28 10.43 1.56 -0.01
N PRO A 29 11.12 0.71 -0.77
CA PRO A 29 11.09 0.82 -2.22
C PRO A 29 9.66 0.81 -2.75
N CYS A 30 9.39 1.70 -3.71
CA CYS A 30 8.09 1.88 -4.36
C CYS A 30 6.99 2.54 -3.53
N ILE A 31 7.26 2.96 -2.31
CA ILE A 31 6.35 3.84 -1.58
C ILE A 31 6.76 5.28 -1.85
N GLY A 32 5.98 5.97 -2.68
CA GLY A 32 6.12 7.39 -2.94
C GLY A 32 5.46 8.26 -1.87
N PRO A 33 5.68 9.59 -1.92
CA PRO A 33 5.13 10.52 -0.93
C PRO A 33 3.59 10.49 -0.87
N LEU A 34 2.91 10.31 -2.00
CA LEU A 34 1.46 10.22 -2.05
C LEU A 34 0.95 8.99 -1.29
N LEU A 35 1.54 7.82 -1.53
CA LEU A 35 1.13 6.60 -0.84
C LEU A 35 1.50 6.68 0.66
N ALA A 36 2.67 7.20 1.00
CA ALA A 36 3.10 7.37 2.38
C ALA A 36 2.15 8.29 3.16
N SER A 37 1.80 9.45 2.61
CA SER A 37 0.86 10.39 3.25
C SER A 37 -0.53 9.78 3.38
N THR A 38 -1.01 9.06 2.37
CA THR A 38 -2.32 8.38 2.42
C THR A 38 -2.35 7.28 3.49
N ILE A 39 -1.30 6.47 3.60
CA ILE A 39 -1.21 5.44 4.66
C ILE A 39 -1.26 6.09 6.04
N VAL A 40 -0.48 7.14 6.27
CA VAL A 40 -0.45 7.85 7.55
C VAL A 40 -1.82 8.47 7.88
N ALA A 41 -2.51 9.01 6.88
CA ALA A 41 -3.84 9.59 7.06
C ALA A 41 -4.92 8.53 7.35
N CYS A 42 -4.84 7.37 6.67
CA CYS A 42 -5.82 6.30 6.84
C CYS A 42 -5.59 5.45 8.09
N VAL A 43 -4.36 5.41 8.59
CA VAL A 43 -3.94 4.62 9.75
C VAL A 43 -3.22 5.53 10.76
N PRO A 44 -3.95 6.44 11.42
CA PRO A 44 -3.33 7.41 12.32
C PRO A 44 -2.71 6.74 13.56
N ASP A 45 -3.29 5.65 14.03
CA ASP A 45 -2.82 4.90 15.20
C ASP A 45 -2.59 3.43 14.84
N HIS A 46 -1.34 3.12 14.49
CA HIS A 46 -0.92 1.75 14.16
C HIS A 46 -0.78 0.85 15.39
N THR A 47 -0.75 1.42 16.60
CA THR A 47 -0.60 0.66 17.86
C THR A 47 -1.86 -0.10 18.24
N THR A 48 -3.01 0.28 17.69
CA THR A 48 -4.29 -0.41 17.89
C THR A 48 -4.35 -1.78 17.21
N PHE A 49 -3.45 -2.04 16.25
CA PHE A 49 -3.42 -3.29 15.52
C PHE A 49 -2.38 -4.23 16.11
N SER A 50 -2.80 -5.45 16.46
CA SER A 50 -1.92 -6.46 17.05
C SER A 50 -0.86 -6.99 16.08
N ASP A 51 -1.20 -7.03 14.81
CA ASP A 51 -0.27 -7.45 13.75
C ASP A 51 -0.66 -6.87 12.38
N GLY A 52 0.21 -7.07 11.39
CA GLY A 52 0.01 -6.56 10.03
C GLY A 52 -1.16 -7.21 9.27
N ARG A 53 -1.65 -8.39 9.70
CA ARG A 53 -2.81 -9.04 9.09
C ARG A 53 -4.09 -8.33 9.50
N VAL A 54 -4.19 -7.95 10.78
CA VAL A 54 -5.34 -7.20 11.31
C VAL A 54 -5.39 -5.82 10.67
N LEU A 55 -4.24 -5.15 10.55
CA LEU A 55 -4.14 -3.88 9.83
C LEU A 55 -4.66 -3.99 8.39
N ARG A 56 -4.21 -4.99 7.65
CA ARG A 56 -4.62 -5.22 6.26
C ARG A 56 -6.10 -5.52 6.13
N HIS A 57 -6.66 -6.31 7.04
CA HIS A 57 -8.08 -6.65 7.03
C HIS A 57 -8.97 -5.41 7.26
N GLY A 58 -8.59 -4.57 8.21
CA GLY A 58 -9.36 -3.39 8.57
C GLY A 58 -9.17 -2.19 7.65
N SER A 59 -7.97 -2.03 7.07
CA SER A 59 -7.61 -0.78 6.37
C SER A 59 -7.78 -0.85 4.86
N ASP A 60 -7.38 -1.94 4.21
CA ASP A 60 -7.35 -2.02 2.75
C ASP A 60 -8.36 -2.99 2.12
N GLY A 61 -8.87 -3.93 2.92
CA GLY A 61 -9.84 -4.94 2.46
C GLY A 61 -9.31 -5.90 1.39
N LEU A 62 -7.97 -6.06 1.32
CA LEU A 62 -7.32 -6.97 0.37
C LEU A 62 -7.30 -8.43 0.84
N THR A 63 -7.70 -8.70 2.07
CA THR A 63 -7.75 -10.07 2.58
C THR A 63 -8.89 -10.86 1.95
N PRO A 64 -8.67 -12.11 1.55
CA PRO A 64 -9.73 -12.97 1.04
C PRO A 64 -10.77 -13.26 2.11
N ARG A 65 -12.02 -13.39 1.70
CA ARG A 65 -13.10 -13.91 2.58
C ARG A 65 -12.80 -15.37 2.89
N GLN A 66 -12.83 -15.72 4.17
CA GLN A 66 -12.76 -17.11 4.58
C GLN A 66 -14.17 -17.73 4.55
N ASN A 67 -14.33 -18.73 3.71
CA ASN A 67 -15.53 -19.57 3.63
C ASN A 67 -15.18 -21.00 4.11
N SER A 68 -14.43 -21.10 5.20
CA SER A 68 -13.98 -22.37 5.73
C SER A 68 -15.11 -23.00 6.57
N SER A 69 -15.53 -24.18 6.21
CA SER A 69 -16.36 -25.06 7.04
C SER A 69 -15.65 -26.39 7.23
N VAL A 70 -15.63 -26.86 8.48
CA VAL A 70 -15.16 -28.17 8.93
C VAL A 70 -14.18 -28.87 7.95
N GLY A 71 -12.89 -28.51 8.05
CA GLY A 71 -11.82 -29.23 7.36
C GLY A 71 -11.58 -28.91 5.88
N LYS A 72 -12.32 -27.96 5.28
CA LYS A 72 -12.06 -27.48 3.94
C LYS A 72 -11.83 -25.97 3.95
N GLU A 73 -10.57 -25.56 3.72
CA GLU A 73 -10.24 -24.15 3.54
C GLU A 73 -10.68 -23.70 2.14
N ARG A 74 -11.66 -22.82 2.07
CA ARG A 74 -12.05 -22.12 0.85
C ARG A 74 -11.83 -20.62 1.01
N LEU A 75 -10.87 -20.10 0.27
CA LEU A 75 -10.65 -18.68 0.14
C LEU A 75 -11.54 -18.12 -0.98
N GLY A 76 -12.34 -17.12 -0.65
CA GLY A 76 -13.17 -16.39 -1.62
C GLY A 76 -12.43 -15.20 -2.23
N SER A 77 -13.19 -14.32 -2.86
CA SER A 77 -12.68 -13.02 -3.34
C SER A 77 -12.27 -12.13 -2.17
N ILE A 78 -11.50 -11.06 -2.46
CA ILE A 78 -11.15 -10.03 -1.46
C ILE A 78 -12.41 -9.46 -0.81
N THR A 79 -12.30 -9.09 0.47
CA THR A 79 -13.46 -8.61 1.25
C THR A 79 -14.00 -7.29 0.75
N MET A 80 -13.14 -6.45 0.13
CA MET A 80 -13.42 -5.06 -0.25
C MET A 80 -13.87 -4.17 0.92
N ALA A 81 -13.81 -4.66 2.14
CA ALA A 81 -13.98 -3.84 3.34
C ALA A 81 -12.78 -2.92 3.50
N GLY A 82 -12.99 -1.72 4.04
CA GLY A 82 -11.92 -0.76 4.26
C GLY A 82 -11.85 0.36 3.21
N ASN A 83 -10.76 1.12 3.24
CA ASN A 83 -10.60 2.33 2.43
C ASN A 83 -10.31 1.99 0.96
N SER A 84 -11.25 2.32 0.07
CA SER A 84 -11.11 2.09 -1.37
C SER A 84 -9.94 2.87 -1.99
N CYS A 85 -9.73 4.11 -1.56
CA CYS A 85 -8.64 4.96 -2.06
C CYS A 85 -7.27 4.37 -1.73
N LEU A 86 -7.08 3.90 -0.49
CA LEU A 86 -5.84 3.24 -0.08
C LEU A 86 -5.61 1.96 -0.89
N ARG A 87 -6.64 1.15 -1.08
CA ARG A 87 -6.56 -0.08 -1.88
C ARG A 87 -6.18 0.20 -3.33
N GLU A 88 -6.81 1.18 -3.98
CA GLU A 88 -6.50 1.57 -5.35
C GLU A 88 -5.05 2.02 -5.48
N LEU A 89 -4.56 2.87 -4.59
CA LEU A 89 -3.18 3.33 -4.60
C LEU A 89 -2.21 2.16 -4.40
N LEU A 90 -2.47 1.26 -3.46
CA LEU A 90 -1.62 0.08 -3.24
C LEU A 90 -1.54 -0.80 -4.49
N VAL A 91 -2.66 -1.03 -5.16
CA VAL A 91 -2.69 -1.80 -6.41
C VAL A 91 -1.92 -1.10 -7.53
N VAL A 92 -2.13 0.21 -7.72
CA VAL A 92 -1.43 0.99 -8.75
C VAL A 92 0.07 0.97 -8.53
N TYR A 93 0.53 1.18 -7.29
CA TYR A 93 1.96 1.14 -6.96
C TYR A 93 2.55 -0.27 -7.12
N ALA A 94 1.84 -1.31 -6.69
CA ALA A 94 2.27 -2.69 -6.89
C ALA A 94 2.40 -3.04 -8.37
N MET A 95 1.44 -2.63 -9.20
CA MET A 95 1.50 -2.84 -10.65
C MET A 95 2.66 -2.08 -11.31
N ALA A 96 2.98 -0.88 -10.85
CA ALA A 96 4.15 -0.13 -11.32
C ALA A 96 5.46 -0.87 -11.01
N VAL A 97 5.57 -1.48 -9.82
CA VAL A 97 6.72 -2.31 -9.44
C VAL A 97 6.85 -3.52 -10.34
N VAL A 98 5.75 -4.26 -10.53
CA VAL A 98 5.73 -5.47 -11.37
C VAL A 98 6.14 -5.15 -12.81
N ARG A 99 5.60 -4.07 -13.37
CA ARG A 99 5.97 -3.61 -14.73
C ARG A 99 7.46 -3.29 -14.81
N ARG A 100 8.01 -2.59 -13.82
CA ARG A 100 9.42 -2.22 -13.79
C ARG A 100 10.34 -3.42 -13.59
N ALA A 101 9.93 -4.40 -12.78
CA ALA A 101 10.64 -5.64 -12.59
C ALA A 101 10.70 -6.47 -13.89
N LYS A 102 9.62 -6.53 -14.65
CA LYS A 102 9.57 -7.20 -15.97
C LYS A 102 10.48 -6.55 -17.01
N GLN A 103 10.77 -5.27 -16.90
CA GLN A 103 11.69 -4.54 -17.79
C GLN A 103 13.18 -4.76 -17.46
N GLY A 104 13.51 -5.68 -16.56
CA GLY A 104 14.89 -6.09 -16.28
C GLY A 104 15.64 -5.21 -15.29
N SER A 105 14.95 -4.48 -14.43
CA SER A 105 15.59 -3.72 -13.35
C SER A 105 16.19 -4.65 -12.31
N THR A 106 17.52 -4.69 -12.25
CA THR A 106 18.33 -5.55 -11.35
C THR A 106 18.04 -5.33 -9.86
N LYS A 107 17.46 -4.18 -9.51
CA LYS A 107 17.16 -3.82 -8.10
C LYS A 107 16.07 -4.68 -7.45
N TRP A 108 15.30 -5.42 -8.23
CA TRP A 108 14.10 -6.13 -7.79
C TRP A 108 14.18 -7.63 -8.03
N ARG A 109 15.35 -8.23 -7.85
CA ARG A 109 15.56 -9.68 -8.09
C ARG A 109 14.55 -10.56 -7.36
N TRP A 110 14.14 -10.19 -6.16
CA TRP A 110 13.13 -10.93 -5.40
C TRP A 110 11.74 -10.89 -6.05
N VAL A 111 11.37 -9.77 -6.73
CA VAL A 111 10.11 -9.69 -7.47
C VAL A 111 10.17 -10.53 -8.72
N THR A 112 11.29 -10.53 -9.44
CA THR A 112 11.46 -11.36 -10.65
C THR A 112 11.45 -12.86 -10.36
N GLN A 113 11.83 -13.26 -9.13
CA GLN A 113 11.75 -14.66 -8.69
C GLN A 113 10.32 -15.09 -8.34
N LEU A 114 9.42 -14.15 -8.03
CA LEU A 114 8.02 -14.41 -7.72
C LEU A 114 7.12 -14.43 -8.97
N LEU A 115 7.58 -13.87 -10.07
CA LEU A 115 6.85 -13.78 -11.35
C LEU A 115 7.21 -14.90 -12.28
#